data_8ffa9045c61b888bfc2d875db4ba309e
#
_entry.id   8ffa9045c61b888bfc2d875db4ba309e
#
_cell.length_a   1.000
_cell.length_b   1.000
_cell.length_c   1.000
_cell.angle_alpha   90.00
_cell.angle_beta   90.00
_cell.angle_gamma   90.00
#
_symmetry.space_group_name_H-M   'P 1'
#
loop_
_entity.id
_entity.type
_entity.pdbx_description
1 polymer ?
#
loop_
_entity_poly.entity_id
_entity_poly.type
_entity_poly.pdbx_seq_one_letter_code
_entity_poly.pdbx_strand_id
1 'polypeptide(L)'
;MVTYSKIIKKLSADVPFVGPEAQERLLGSVFKVRLGANESVFGPSEKAIIAMQNCISKDVWKYGDPENYDLRNEIAKRMNLGHYNVIIGEGIDGLLGYLIRLIIEPGTKVISSLGAYPTFNYHVRGSGGELIFVPYYKDHENLDSLIKAASKSGAKLIYFANPDNPMGTVHSAKKIEEIIKKIPDDCLLCIDEAYADFSPEEFIPNID
;
A
#
# COMPACT_ATOMS: atom_id res chain seq x y z
N MET A 1 -29.17 8.56 -20.38
CA MET A 1 -28.35 8.62 -19.14
C MET A 1 -27.44 7.41 -19.13
N VAL A 2 -26.14 7.58 -18.93
CA VAL A 2 -25.19 6.46 -18.88
C VAL A 2 -25.38 5.67 -17.58
N THR A 3 -25.40 4.35 -17.70
CA THR A 3 -25.57 3.46 -16.54
C THR A 3 -24.21 2.93 -16.07
N TYR A 4 -23.88 3.07 -14.80
CA TYR A 4 -22.68 2.49 -14.21
C TYR A 4 -22.66 0.96 -14.30
N SER A 5 -21.46 0.37 -14.33
CA SER A 5 -21.29 -1.09 -14.31
C SER A 5 -21.91 -1.70 -13.04
N LYS A 6 -22.22 -3.00 -13.08
CA LYS A 6 -22.77 -3.72 -11.93
C LYS A 6 -21.85 -3.70 -10.70
N ILE A 7 -20.53 -3.70 -10.94
CA ILE A 7 -19.51 -3.62 -9.88
C ILE A 7 -19.58 -2.26 -9.19
N ILE A 8 -19.52 -1.18 -9.96
CA ILE A 8 -19.51 0.19 -9.43
C ILE A 8 -20.83 0.52 -8.70
N LYS A 9 -21.95 -0.01 -9.15
CA LYS A 9 -23.24 0.17 -8.43
C LYS A 9 -23.27 -0.45 -7.03
N LYS A 10 -22.41 -1.43 -6.77
CA LYS A 10 -22.30 -2.09 -5.45
C LYS A 10 -21.21 -1.48 -4.57
N LEU A 11 -20.33 -0.66 -5.16
CA LEU A 11 -19.27 0.00 -4.43
C LEU A 11 -19.86 1.12 -3.57
N SER A 12 -19.40 1.26 -2.31
CA SER A 12 -19.77 2.39 -1.48
C SER A 12 -19.32 3.70 -2.15
N ALA A 13 -20.16 4.73 -2.04
CA ALA A 13 -19.79 6.07 -2.46
C ALA A 13 -18.87 6.77 -1.43
N ASP A 14 -18.71 6.17 -0.25
CA ASP A 14 -17.81 6.69 0.78
C ASP A 14 -16.37 6.54 0.34
N VAL A 15 -15.62 7.63 0.41
CA VAL A 15 -14.19 7.61 0.14
C VAL A 15 -13.45 6.94 1.30
N PRO A 16 -12.49 6.03 1.05
CA PRO A 16 -11.77 5.32 2.10
C PRO A 16 -10.89 6.24 2.97
N PHE A 17 -10.50 7.39 2.44
CA PHE A 17 -9.72 8.40 3.14
C PHE A 17 -10.31 9.80 2.93
N VAL A 18 -10.58 10.51 4.03
CA VAL A 18 -11.03 11.91 4.02
C VAL A 18 -9.87 12.78 4.48
N GLY A 19 -9.29 13.54 3.56
CA GLY A 19 -8.15 14.42 3.85
C GLY A 19 -8.47 15.51 4.86
N PRO A 20 -7.46 16.01 5.59
CA PRO A 20 -7.62 17.08 6.58
C PRO A 20 -8.32 18.33 6.02
N GLU A 21 -8.01 18.70 4.77
CA GLU A 21 -8.59 19.87 4.11
C GLU A 21 -10.13 19.75 3.93
N ALA A 22 -10.61 18.55 3.65
CA ALA A 22 -12.05 18.30 3.54
C ALA A 22 -12.72 18.42 4.91
N GLN A 23 -12.07 17.92 5.95
CA GLN A 23 -12.55 18.06 7.33
C GLN A 23 -12.53 19.51 7.80
N GLU A 24 -11.47 20.27 7.51
CA GLU A 24 -11.37 21.70 7.81
C GLU A 24 -12.48 22.50 7.12
N ARG A 25 -12.79 22.21 5.86
CA ARG A 25 -13.92 22.83 5.15
C ARG A 25 -15.27 22.54 5.82
N LEU A 26 -15.47 21.31 6.30
CA LEU A 26 -16.71 20.95 7.03
C LEU A 26 -16.80 21.63 8.38
N LEU A 27 -15.66 21.78 9.08
CA LEU A 27 -15.60 22.43 10.39
C LEU A 27 -15.63 23.97 10.30
N GLY A 28 -15.35 24.55 9.13
CA GLY A 28 -15.23 26.00 8.94
C GLY A 28 -14.00 26.61 9.62
N SER A 29 -13.00 25.78 9.98
CA SER A 29 -11.77 26.22 10.65
C SER A 29 -10.61 25.27 10.35
N VAL A 30 -9.38 25.81 10.36
CA VAL A 30 -8.16 25.01 10.21
C VAL A 30 -7.82 24.27 11.51
N PHE A 31 -7.22 23.09 11.37
CA PHE A 31 -6.73 22.36 12.52
C PHE A 31 -5.57 23.10 13.20
N LYS A 32 -5.58 23.14 14.51
CA LYS A 32 -4.44 23.65 15.30
C LYS A 32 -3.22 22.71 15.20
N VAL A 33 -3.47 21.41 15.01
CA VAL A 33 -2.46 20.37 14.88
C VAL A 33 -2.94 19.34 13.86
N ARG A 34 -2.10 18.99 12.89
CA ARG A 34 -2.38 17.98 11.86
C ARG A 34 -1.55 16.73 12.12
N LEU A 35 -2.17 15.69 12.70
CA LEU A 35 -1.52 14.41 13.00
C LEU A 35 -2.25 13.22 12.34
N GLY A 36 -3.41 13.47 11.71
CA GLY A 36 -4.31 12.40 11.28
C GLY A 36 -3.95 11.72 9.95
N ALA A 37 -3.14 12.34 9.11
CA ALA A 37 -2.81 11.80 7.78
C ALA A 37 -1.41 11.16 7.73
N ASN A 38 -0.76 10.95 8.87
CA ASN A 38 0.61 10.45 9.00
C ASN A 38 1.64 11.28 8.21
N GLU A 39 1.36 12.57 8.01
CA GLU A 39 2.27 13.50 7.34
C GLU A 39 3.48 13.81 8.21
N SER A 40 4.68 13.88 7.61
CA SER A 40 5.87 14.31 8.32
C SER A 40 5.83 15.81 8.60
N VAL A 41 5.60 16.19 9.84
CA VAL A 41 5.61 17.59 10.29
C VAL A 41 7.00 18.23 10.25
N PHE A 42 8.07 17.46 10.07
CA PHE A 42 9.44 17.94 9.93
C PHE A 42 9.75 18.47 8.51
N GLY A 43 8.86 18.21 7.55
CA GLY A 43 9.05 18.61 6.17
C GLY A 43 10.11 17.78 5.42
N PRO A 44 10.43 18.17 4.17
CA PRO A 44 11.44 17.50 3.36
C PRO A 44 12.86 17.85 3.82
N SER A 45 13.84 17.02 3.48
CA SER A 45 15.24 17.30 3.75
C SER A 45 15.71 18.54 2.97
N GLU A 46 16.67 19.28 3.53
CA GLU A 46 17.26 20.45 2.87
C GLU A 46 17.88 20.11 1.50
N LYS A 47 18.52 18.94 1.37
CA LYS A 47 19.04 18.44 0.10
C LYS A 47 17.94 18.25 -0.95
N ALA A 48 16.77 17.73 -0.56
CA ALA A 48 15.64 17.57 -1.46
C ALA A 48 15.08 18.94 -1.90
N ILE A 49 14.98 19.90 -0.98
CA ILE A 49 14.54 21.28 -1.30
C ILE A 49 15.46 21.90 -2.35
N ILE A 50 16.77 21.85 -2.13
CA ILE A 50 17.77 22.40 -3.07
C ILE A 50 17.68 21.71 -4.44
N ALA A 51 17.55 20.38 -4.47
CA ALA A 51 17.42 19.63 -5.72
C ALA A 51 16.16 20.05 -6.49
N MET A 52 15.00 20.15 -5.82
CA MET A 52 13.75 20.61 -6.43
C MET A 52 13.87 22.04 -6.98
N GLN A 53 14.45 22.97 -6.22
CA GLN A 53 14.67 24.36 -6.67
C GLN A 53 15.54 24.42 -7.92
N ASN A 54 16.59 23.60 -8.00
CA ASN A 54 17.49 23.55 -9.13
C ASN A 54 16.86 22.99 -10.40
N CYS A 55 15.85 22.12 -10.29
CA CYS A 55 15.19 21.52 -11.45
C CYS A 55 13.98 22.34 -11.96
N ILE A 56 13.36 23.18 -11.13
CA ILE A 56 12.13 23.90 -11.50
C ILE A 56 12.25 24.63 -12.84
N SER A 57 13.29 25.45 -13.02
CA SER A 57 13.47 26.22 -14.26
C SER A 57 13.92 25.39 -15.45
N LYS A 58 14.51 24.22 -15.23
CA LYS A 58 15.13 23.42 -16.30
C LYS A 58 14.23 22.29 -16.79
N ASP A 59 13.46 21.71 -15.88
CA ASP A 59 12.86 20.40 -16.11
C ASP A 59 11.34 20.35 -15.92
N VAL A 60 10.74 21.29 -15.15
CA VAL A 60 9.30 21.25 -14.83
C VAL A 60 8.36 21.26 -16.04
N TRP A 61 8.83 21.80 -17.17
CA TRP A 61 8.06 21.89 -18.43
C TRP A 61 8.15 20.61 -19.28
N LYS A 62 9.05 19.68 -18.96
CA LYS A 62 9.25 18.43 -19.68
C LYS A 62 8.26 17.37 -19.19
N TYR A 63 7.94 16.43 -20.06
CA TYR A 63 7.36 15.17 -19.57
C TYR A 63 8.38 14.46 -18.66
N GLY A 64 7.89 13.84 -17.61
CA GLY A 64 8.71 12.93 -16.81
C GLY A 64 9.21 11.76 -17.65
N ASP A 65 10.34 11.17 -17.24
CA ASP A 65 10.82 9.92 -17.85
C ASP A 65 9.78 8.80 -17.62
N PRO A 66 9.17 8.25 -18.70
CA PRO A 66 8.14 7.22 -18.54
C PRO A 66 8.66 5.92 -17.94
N GLU A 67 9.97 5.67 -18.00
CA GLU A 67 10.61 4.51 -17.38
C GLU A 67 11.03 4.77 -15.92
N ASN A 68 11.04 6.02 -15.47
CA ASN A 68 11.59 6.43 -14.16
C ASN A 68 12.97 5.81 -13.89
N TYR A 69 13.81 5.76 -14.93
CA TYR A 69 15.04 4.95 -14.96
C TYR A 69 15.98 5.26 -13.81
N ASP A 70 16.32 6.52 -13.59
CA ASP A 70 17.26 6.93 -12.54
C ASP A 70 16.73 6.61 -11.14
N LEU A 71 15.45 6.89 -10.88
CA LEU A 71 14.82 6.58 -9.59
C LEU A 71 14.76 5.08 -9.33
N ARG A 72 14.39 4.28 -10.33
CA ARG A 72 14.39 2.81 -10.22
C ARG A 72 15.76 2.25 -9.91
N ASN A 73 16.80 2.76 -10.59
CA ASN A 73 18.18 2.33 -10.34
C ASN A 73 18.66 2.68 -8.93
N GLU A 74 18.36 3.89 -8.43
CA GLU A 74 18.76 4.27 -7.08
C GLU A 74 18.05 3.43 -6.01
N ILE A 75 16.76 3.15 -6.17
CA ILE A 75 16.03 2.26 -5.27
C ILE A 75 16.60 0.83 -5.34
N ALA A 76 16.78 0.28 -6.53
CA ALA A 76 17.33 -1.06 -6.73
C ALA A 76 18.70 -1.22 -6.09
N LYS A 77 19.59 -0.24 -6.30
CA LYS A 77 20.93 -0.21 -5.69
C LYS A 77 20.87 -0.18 -4.16
N ARG A 78 19.99 0.66 -3.58
CA ARG A 78 19.80 0.72 -2.13
C ARG A 78 19.30 -0.59 -1.53
N MET A 79 18.45 -1.30 -2.26
CA MET A 79 17.84 -2.56 -1.83
C MET A 79 18.61 -3.81 -2.29
N ASN A 80 19.75 -3.65 -2.94
CA ASN A 80 20.52 -4.74 -3.54
C ASN A 80 19.70 -5.61 -4.52
N LEU A 81 18.89 -4.96 -5.35
CA LEU A 81 18.02 -5.59 -6.36
C LEU A 81 18.41 -5.16 -7.78
N GLY A 82 17.92 -5.86 -8.79
CA GLY A 82 17.93 -5.41 -10.17
C GLY A 82 16.84 -4.33 -10.43
N HIS A 83 17.10 -3.38 -11.32
CA HIS A 83 16.11 -2.32 -11.62
C HIS A 83 14.78 -2.88 -12.18
N TYR A 84 14.79 -4.07 -12.78
CA TYR A 84 13.58 -4.77 -13.23
C TYR A 84 12.65 -5.22 -12.09
N ASN A 85 13.18 -5.29 -10.87
CA ASN A 85 12.42 -5.65 -9.67
C ASN A 85 11.73 -4.42 -9.03
N VAL A 86 11.90 -3.22 -9.62
CA VAL A 86 11.35 -1.98 -9.08
C VAL A 86 10.32 -1.39 -10.05
N ILE A 87 9.15 -1.10 -9.54
CA ILE A 87 8.08 -0.38 -10.23
C ILE A 87 7.79 0.92 -9.48
N ILE A 88 7.63 2.01 -10.21
CA ILE A 88 7.27 3.32 -9.67
C ILE A 88 5.81 3.63 -10.03
N GLY A 89 5.09 4.24 -9.11
CA GLY A 89 3.71 4.67 -9.30
C GLY A 89 3.35 5.91 -8.48
N GLU A 90 2.09 6.30 -8.55
CA GLU A 90 1.54 7.48 -7.87
C GLU A 90 1.26 7.17 -6.39
N GLY A 91 2.32 6.95 -5.62
CA GLY A 91 2.24 6.52 -4.22
C GLY A 91 1.75 5.08 -4.08
N ILE A 92 1.55 4.67 -2.81
CA ILE A 92 1.11 3.30 -2.50
C ILE A 92 -0.26 2.97 -3.11
N ASP A 93 -1.18 3.92 -3.14
CA ASP A 93 -2.53 3.71 -3.67
C ASP A 93 -2.52 3.38 -5.17
N GLY A 94 -1.71 4.09 -5.96
CA GLY A 94 -1.54 3.79 -7.38
C GLY A 94 -0.95 2.40 -7.60
N LEU A 95 0.09 2.05 -6.83
CA LEU A 95 0.74 0.74 -6.91
C LEU A 95 -0.20 -0.41 -6.52
N LEU A 96 -0.97 -0.26 -5.44
CA LEU A 96 -1.99 -1.23 -5.04
C LEU A 96 -3.07 -1.38 -6.12
N GLY A 97 -3.47 -0.26 -6.74
CA GLY A 97 -4.41 -0.27 -7.88
C GLY A 97 -3.86 -1.06 -9.08
N TYR A 98 -2.57 -0.91 -9.42
CA TYR A 98 -1.94 -1.68 -10.49
C TYR A 98 -1.86 -3.17 -10.14
N LEU A 99 -1.47 -3.50 -8.91
CA LEU A 99 -1.44 -4.88 -8.42
C LEU A 99 -2.80 -5.56 -8.54
N ILE A 100 -3.86 -4.88 -8.08
CA ILE A 100 -5.22 -5.38 -8.16
C ILE A 100 -5.65 -5.61 -9.62
N ARG A 101 -5.37 -4.67 -10.52
CA ARG A 101 -5.69 -4.83 -11.96
C ARG A 101 -4.95 -5.99 -12.62
N LEU A 102 -3.76 -6.33 -12.12
CA LEU A 102 -2.96 -7.42 -12.65
C LEU A 102 -3.53 -8.81 -12.30
N ILE A 103 -4.12 -8.95 -11.11
CA ILE A 103 -4.43 -10.26 -10.53
C ILE A 103 -5.93 -10.48 -10.34
N ILE A 104 -6.71 -9.42 -10.09
CA ILE A 104 -8.09 -9.53 -9.63
C ILE A 104 -9.08 -9.37 -10.78
N GLU A 105 -9.93 -10.37 -10.94
CA GLU A 105 -11.14 -10.33 -11.75
C GLU A 105 -12.38 -10.55 -10.86
N PRO A 106 -13.61 -10.30 -11.35
CA PRO A 106 -14.82 -10.48 -10.56
C PRO A 106 -14.94 -11.88 -9.96
N GLY A 107 -15.08 -11.97 -8.64
CA GLY A 107 -15.14 -13.22 -7.88
C GLY A 107 -13.80 -13.75 -7.39
N THR A 108 -12.66 -13.13 -7.76
CA THR A 108 -11.35 -13.49 -7.19
C THR A 108 -11.32 -13.22 -5.69
N LYS A 109 -10.92 -14.21 -4.91
CA LYS A 109 -10.82 -14.10 -3.46
C LYS A 109 -9.50 -13.49 -3.04
N VAL A 110 -9.57 -12.55 -2.09
CA VAL A 110 -8.44 -11.80 -1.53
C VAL A 110 -8.52 -11.84 -0.01
N ILE A 111 -7.40 -12.11 0.64
CA ILE A 111 -7.31 -12.13 2.10
C ILE A 111 -6.74 -10.80 2.59
N SER A 112 -7.38 -10.22 3.59
CA SER A 112 -6.92 -9.01 4.28
C SER A 112 -7.34 -9.07 5.75
N SER A 113 -6.69 -8.29 6.61
CA SER A 113 -7.11 -8.17 8.01
C SER A 113 -8.33 -7.27 8.15
N LEU A 114 -9.19 -7.58 9.11
CA LEU A 114 -10.37 -6.77 9.43
C LEU A 114 -9.95 -5.49 10.15
N GLY A 115 -9.95 -4.39 9.44
CA GLY A 115 -9.47 -3.09 9.93
C GLY A 115 -8.15 -2.63 9.33
N ALA A 116 -7.51 -3.44 8.47
CA ALA A 116 -6.35 -3.05 7.67
C ALA A 116 -6.67 -1.90 6.70
N TYR A 117 -5.63 -1.35 6.08
CA TYR A 117 -5.67 -0.18 5.23
C TYR A 117 -6.86 -0.17 4.26
N PRO A 118 -7.79 0.79 4.39
CA PRO A 118 -9.10 0.71 3.73
C PRO A 118 -9.03 0.92 2.21
N THR A 119 -8.02 1.65 1.69
CA THR A 119 -7.90 1.92 0.26
C THR A 119 -7.58 0.64 -0.51
N PHE A 120 -6.75 -0.27 0.03
CA PHE A 120 -6.56 -1.58 -0.56
C PHE A 120 -7.90 -2.32 -0.75
N ASN A 121 -8.69 -2.39 0.31
CA ASN A 121 -10.00 -3.04 0.29
C ASN A 121 -10.95 -2.40 -0.73
N TYR A 122 -10.86 -1.07 -0.90
CA TYR A 122 -11.66 -0.33 -1.88
C TYR A 122 -11.27 -0.71 -3.32
N HIS A 123 -9.98 -0.81 -3.64
CA HIS A 123 -9.49 -1.27 -4.93
C HIS A 123 -9.97 -2.69 -5.26
N VAL A 124 -9.88 -3.62 -4.31
CA VAL A 124 -10.35 -5.00 -4.49
C VAL A 124 -11.83 -5.02 -4.85
N ARG A 125 -12.68 -4.33 -4.08
CA ARG A 125 -14.12 -4.24 -4.34
C ARG A 125 -14.43 -3.54 -5.66
N GLY A 126 -13.68 -2.49 -5.98
CA GLY A 126 -13.81 -1.73 -7.23
C GLY A 126 -13.51 -2.55 -8.48
N SER A 127 -12.71 -3.61 -8.36
CA SER A 127 -12.41 -4.59 -9.39
C SER A 127 -13.34 -5.82 -9.36
N GLY A 128 -14.25 -5.89 -8.39
CA GLY A 128 -15.19 -7.00 -8.22
C GLY A 128 -14.62 -8.20 -7.47
N GLY A 129 -13.45 -8.06 -6.84
CA GLY A 129 -12.88 -9.09 -5.98
C GLY A 129 -13.67 -9.31 -4.68
N GLU A 130 -13.54 -10.49 -4.11
CA GLU A 130 -14.20 -10.91 -2.87
C GLU A 130 -13.20 -10.89 -1.70
N LEU A 131 -13.41 -9.97 -0.75
CA LEU A 131 -12.58 -9.86 0.46
C LEU A 131 -13.01 -10.88 1.50
N ILE A 132 -12.04 -11.64 2.00
CA ILE A 132 -12.16 -12.51 3.16
C ILE A 132 -11.33 -11.88 4.27
N PHE A 133 -12.00 -11.44 5.33
CA PHE A 133 -11.35 -10.76 6.43
C PHE A 133 -10.93 -11.71 7.55
N VAL A 134 -9.73 -11.49 8.06
CA VAL A 134 -9.18 -12.18 9.23
C VAL A 134 -9.10 -11.18 10.39
N PRO A 135 -9.64 -11.49 11.57
CA PRO A 135 -9.53 -10.62 12.73
C PRO A 135 -8.07 -10.44 13.19
N TYR A 136 -7.78 -9.26 13.72
CA TYR A 136 -6.55 -9.00 14.46
C TYR A 136 -6.44 -9.89 15.69
N TYR A 137 -5.23 -10.17 16.11
CA TYR A 137 -4.97 -10.86 17.37
C TYR A 137 -3.99 -10.05 18.20
N LYS A 138 -4.42 -9.56 19.36
CA LYS A 138 -3.62 -8.70 20.25
C LYS A 138 -3.01 -7.51 19.50
N ASP A 139 -3.85 -6.80 18.76
CA ASP A 139 -3.51 -5.62 17.97
C ASP A 139 -2.52 -5.84 16.79
N HIS A 140 -2.17 -7.10 16.50
CA HIS A 140 -1.35 -7.46 15.36
C HIS A 140 -2.19 -8.14 14.26
N GLU A 141 -1.83 -7.93 13.02
CA GLU A 141 -2.34 -8.73 11.91
C GLU A 141 -1.94 -10.20 12.13
N ASN A 142 -2.91 -11.10 12.06
CA ASN A 142 -2.69 -12.52 12.39
C ASN A 142 -2.19 -13.29 11.17
N LEU A 143 -0.87 -13.23 10.90
CA LEU A 143 -0.26 -13.78 9.69
C LEU A 143 -0.55 -15.28 9.50
N ASP A 144 -0.50 -16.10 10.55
CA ASP A 144 -0.81 -17.54 10.44
C ASP A 144 -2.27 -17.77 10.03
N SER A 145 -3.19 -16.95 10.52
CA SER A 145 -4.60 -17.02 10.14
C SER A 145 -4.86 -16.50 8.73
N LEU A 146 -4.11 -15.49 8.27
CA LEU A 146 -4.16 -15.01 6.87
C LEU A 146 -3.77 -16.14 5.91
N ILE A 147 -2.65 -16.83 6.16
CA ILE A 147 -2.20 -17.97 5.35
C ILE A 147 -3.23 -19.11 5.37
N LYS A 148 -3.74 -19.46 6.55
CA LYS A 148 -4.77 -20.49 6.69
C LYS A 148 -6.05 -20.16 5.91
N ALA A 149 -6.48 -18.90 5.95
CA ALA A 149 -7.63 -18.43 5.20
C ALA A 149 -7.40 -18.51 3.68
N ALA A 150 -6.20 -18.13 3.22
CA ALA A 150 -5.80 -18.22 1.82
C ALA A 150 -5.83 -19.67 1.31
N SER A 151 -5.17 -20.58 2.03
CA SER A 151 -5.14 -22.01 1.69
C SER A 151 -6.54 -22.64 1.64
N LYS A 152 -7.41 -22.26 2.59
CA LYS A 152 -8.79 -22.79 2.66
C LYS A 152 -9.69 -22.27 1.56
N SER A 153 -9.51 -21.01 1.17
CA SER A 153 -10.41 -20.33 0.24
C SER A 153 -9.98 -20.42 -1.23
N GLY A 154 -8.71 -20.74 -1.49
CA GLY A 154 -8.11 -20.61 -2.82
C GLY A 154 -7.93 -19.16 -3.24
N ALA A 155 -7.62 -18.27 -2.30
CA ALA A 155 -7.38 -16.86 -2.58
C ALA A 155 -6.13 -16.66 -3.44
N LYS A 156 -6.16 -15.64 -4.31
CA LYS A 156 -5.05 -15.29 -5.22
C LYS A 156 -4.13 -14.22 -4.66
N LEU A 157 -4.54 -13.52 -3.62
CA LEU A 157 -3.78 -12.43 -3.03
C LEU A 157 -4.00 -12.41 -1.51
N ILE A 158 -2.90 -12.26 -0.79
CA ILE A 158 -2.88 -11.93 0.63
C ILE A 158 -2.25 -10.55 0.77
N TYR A 159 -2.86 -9.67 1.54
CA TYR A 159 -2.33 -8.35 1.87
C TYR A 159 -2.21 -8.20 3.37
N PHE A 160 -1.06 -7.70 3.82
CA PHE A 160 -0.86 -7.15 5.16
C PHE A 160 0.19 -6.02 5.13
N ALA A 161 0.21 -5.17 6.17
CA ALA A 161 1.17 -4.09 6.30
C ALA A 161 2.19 -4.37 7.41
N ASN A 162 3.46 -3.98 7.18
CA ASN A 162 4.53 -4.12 8.18
C ASN A 162 5.57 -3.01 8.07
N PRO A 163 5.57 -2.01 8.96
CA PRO A 163 4.63 -1.76 10.07
C PRO A 163 3.17 -1.59 9.66
N ASP A 164 2.25 -2.05 10.51
CA ASP A 164 0.83 -1.98 10.21
C ASP A 164 0.26 -0.56 10.29
N ASN A 165 -0.66 -0.26 9.43
CA ASN A 165 -1.52 0.92 9.49
C ASN A 165 -2.98 0.42 9.62
N PRO A 166 -3.70 0.66 10.75
CA PRO A 166 -3.46 1.78 11.69
C PRO A 166 -2.74 1.44 12.99
N MET A 167 -2.47 0.17 13.32
CA MET A 167 -2.07 -0.24 14.66
C MET A 167 -0.61 0.08 15.01
N GLY A 168 0.26 0.32 14.01
CA GLY A 168 1.69 0.58 14.21
C GLY A 168 2.48 -0.63 14.73
N THR A 169 1.88 -1.82 14.72
CA THR A 169 2.53 -3.05 15.17
C THR A 169 3.43 -3.64 14.09
N VAL A 170 4.42 -4.42 14.52
CA VAL A 170 5.49 -4.90 13.65
C VAL A 170 5.70 -6.40 13.87
N HIS A 171 5.80 -7.14 12.78
CA HIS A 171 6.29 -8.51 12.78
C HIS A 171 7.79 -8.55 12.47
N SER A 172 8.54 -9.43 13.12
CA SER A 172 9.97 -9.61 12.86
C SER A 172 10.23 -10.19 11.47
N ALA A 173 11.40 -9.90 10.88
CA ALA A 173 11.84 -10.47 9.61
C ALA A 173 11.75 -12.00 9.63
N LYS A 174 12.18 -12.65 10.71
CA LYS A 174 12.06 -14.10 10.89
C LYS A 174 10.62 -14.60 10.76
N LYS A 175 9.65 -13.88 11.35
CA LYS A 175 8.23 -14.26 11.24
C LYS A 175 7.73 -14.12 9.81
N ILE A 176 8.15 -13.06 9.10
CA ILE A 176 7.78 -12.86 7.69
C ILE A 176 8.36 -13.97 6.82
N GLU A 177 9.63 -14.33 6.99
CA GLU A 177 10.26 -15.44 6.27
C GLU A 177 9.55 -16.79 6.51
N GLU A 178 9.11 -17.05 7.75
CA GLU A 178 8.32 -18.25 8.07
C GLU A 178 6.97 -18.27 7.33
N ILE A 179 6.35 -17.11 7.15
CA ILE A 179 5.07 -16.98 6.45
C ILE A 179 5.25 -17.12 4.94
N ILE A 180 6.27 -16.52 4.36
CA ILE A 180 6.59 -16.63 2.93
C ILE A 180 6.67 -18.09 2.50
N LYS A 181 7.30 -18.96 3.31
CA LYS A 181 7.43 -20.40 3.05
C LYS A 181 6.10 -21.19 3.10
N LYS A 182 5.03 -20.59 3.59
CA LYS A 182 3.72 -21.22 3.77
C LYS A 182 2.65 -20.68 2.82
N ILE A 183 3.02 -19.73 1.94
CA ILE A 183 2.09 -19.16 0.96
C ILE A 183 1.67 -20.26 -0.01
N PRO A 184 0.36 -20.38 -0.34
CA PRO A 184 -0.08 -21.32 -1.37
C PRO A 184 0.54 -21.00 -2.74
N ASP A 185 0.87 -22.02 -3.54
CA ASP A 185 1.61 -21.89 -4.81
C ASP A 185 0.99 -20.91 -5.82
N ASP A 186 -0.31 -20.73 -5.83
CA ASP A 186 -1.02 -19.83 -6.76
C ASP A 186 -1.60 -18.61 -6.03
N CYS A 187 -0.89 -18.12 -5.03
CA CYS A 187 -1.28 -16.97 -4.22
C CYS A 187 -0.11 -15.99 -4.09
N LEU A 188 -0.32 -14.74 -4.44
CA LEU A 188 0.66 -13.68 -4.23
C LEU A 188 0.56 -13.14 -2.80
N LEU A 189 1.71 -12.84 -2.19
CA LEU A 189 1.79 -12.08 -0.95
C LEU A 189 2.18 -10.63 -1.27
N CYS A 190 1.35 -9.69 -0.83
CA CYS A 190 1.64 -8.27 -0.83
C CYS A 190 1.94 -7.82 0.61
N ILE A 191 3.17 -7.38 0.85
CA ILE A 191 3.60 -6.78 2.11
C ILE A 191 3.70 -5.28 1.87
N ASP A 192 2.87 -4.50 2.56
CA ASP A 192 2.89 -3.05 2.50
C ASP A 192 3.91 -2.52 3.50
N GLU A 193 5.01 -1.98 2.99
CA GLU A 193 6.12 -1.46 3.78
C GLU A 193 6.20 0.08 3.75
N ALA A 194 5.07 0.77 3.53
CA ALA A 194 5.01 2.23 3.47
C ALA A 194 5.62 2.93 4.70
N TYR A 195 5.68 2.24 5.82
CA TYR A 195 6.24 2.74 7.09
C TYR A 195 7.53 2.03 7.53
N ALA A 196 8.19 1.28 6.67
CA ALA A 196 9.40 0.51 7.02
C ALA A 196 10.53 1.40 7.57
N ASP A 197 10.70 2.61 7.02
CA ASP A 197 11.72 3.57 7.49
C ASP A 197 11.53 4.04 8.95
N PHE A 198 10.35 3.83 9.53
CA PHE A 198 10.04 4.16 10.92
C PHE A 198 10.17 2.96 11.88
N SER A 199 10.53 1.80 11.34
CA SER A 199 10.74 0.62 12.15
C SER A 199 12.10 0.64 12.86
N PRO A 200 12.19 0.18 14.12
CA PRO A 200 13.45 0.12 14.86
C PRO A 200 14.42 -0.95 14.35
N GLU A 201 13.99 -1.86 13.50
CA GLU A 201 14.80 -2.95 12.95
C GLU A 201 14.65 -3.01 11.42
N GLU A 202 15.62 -3.62 10.75
CA GLU A 202 15.48 -3.94 9.31
C GLU A 202 14.51 -5.12 9.17
N PHE A 203 13.34 -4.86 8.56
CA PHE A 203 12.28 -5.86 8.41
C PHE A 203 12.16 -6.43 7.02
N ILE A 204 12.84 -5.86 6.04
CA ILE A 204 12.77 -6.32 4.67
C ILE A 204 13.57 -7.62 4.59
N PRO A 205 12.93 -8.79 4.46
CA PRO A 205 13.67 -10.01 4.21
C PRO A 205 14.43 -9.85 2.90
N ASN A 206 15.71 -10.24 2.88
CA ASN A 206 16.44 -10.39 1.61
C ASN A 206 15.63 -11.34 0.74
N ILE A 207 15.15 -10.82 -0.38
CA ILE A 207 14.46 -11.61 -1.40
C ILE A 207 15.55 -12.00 -2.41
N ASP A 208 16.21 -13.12 -2.15
CA ASP A 208 17.09 -13.80 -3.13
C ASP A 208 16.22 -14.69 -4.03
#